data_c56224e486949e73d74b942cc8a901cd
#
_entry.id   c56224e486949e73d74b942cc8a901cd
#
_cell.length_a   1.000
_cell.length_b   1.000
_cell.length_c   1.000
_cell.angle_alpha   90.00
_cell.angle_beta   90.00
_cell.angle_gamma   90.00
#
_symmetry.space_group_name_H-M   'P 1'
#
loop_
_entity.id
_entity.type
_entity.pdbx_description
1 polymer ?
#
loop_
_entity_poly.entity_id
_entity_poly.type
_entity_poly.pdbx_seq_one_letter_code
_entity_poly.pdbx_strand_id
1 'polypeptide(L)'
;MHDANPGSDDVWMAADLRQYVQIMHEYNIERAVIMPFNDPFLMSMEFTAHAVHRNLAAMKRQYPGRFYAFADIDARNSQTETVDALCRAIDEYALDGIKLHPNNSGLALDSDYNRAVFAFAQQRRIPVAVHAYPNAEDDPCAVKRIVKTAERYPELKLIVSHMGAFQWELLLPLACYVDLSAILPDYVRAYGIAGTRELLQAFGAGRLLFATDFPDSRQLRPEEIYNAYCSILNQMEFTEEEAEKIAYGNAKELLG
;
A
#
# COMPACT_ATOMS: atom_id res chain seq x y z
N MET A 1 6.74 11.62 -5.03
CA MET A 1 8.15 11.39 -4.65
C MET A 1 8.52 12.46 -3.66
N HIS A 2 8.94 12.08 -2.47
CA HIS A 2 9.43 13.01 -1.48
C HIS A 2 10.84 13.44 -1.85
N ASP A 3 11.07 14.74 -1.96
CA ASP A 3 12.42 15.26 -1.84
C ASP A 3 12.80 15.17 -0.37
N ALA A 4 13.98 14.64 -0.07
CA ALA A 4 14.51 14.60 1.27
C ALA A 4 14.44 15.98 1.90
N ASN A 5 13.86 16.08 3.08
CA ASN A 5 13.82 17.34 3.82
C ASN A 5 15.27 17.72 4.15
N PRO A 6 15.82 18.83 3.62
CA PRO A 6 17.22 19.20 3.88
C PRO A 6 17.38 19.46 5.39
N GLY A 7 18.01 18.53 6.09
CA GLY A 7 18.24 18.61 7.54
C GLY A 7 17.55 17.53 8.37
N SER A 8 16.81 16.59 7.74
CA SER A 8 16.42 15.36 8.41
C SER A 8 17.46 14.27 8.14
N ASP A 9 17.68 13.39 9.10
CA ASP A 9 18.49 12.18 8.91
C ASP A 9 17.79 11.15 7.99
N ASP A 10 16.57 11.45 7.50
CA ASP A 10 15.76 10.63 6.59
C ASP A 10 16.18 10.83 5.13
N VAL A 11 17.46 10.71 4.85
CA VAL A 11 18.08 10.81 3.51
C VAL A 11 17.53 9.77 2.54
N TRP A 12 16.83 8.77 3.05
CA TRP A 12 16.45 7.56 2.31
C TRP A 12 15.03 7.58 1.76
N MET A 13 14.26 8.64 2.00
CA MET A 13 12.90 8.79 1.49
C MET A 13 12.81 9.45 0.11
N ALA A 14 13.94 9.76 -0.51
CA ALA A 14 13.98 10.37 -1.83
C ALA A 14 14.39 9.37 -2.90
N ALA A 15 13.50 9.14 -3.85
CA ALA A 15 13.81 8.40 -5.07
C ALA A 15 12.99 8.94 -6.23
N ASP A 16 13.58 8.94 -7.43
CA ASP A 16 12.86 9.27 -8.64
C ASP A 16 12.35 8.02 -9.37
N LEU A 17 11.43 8.21 -10.32
CA LEU A 17 10.84 7.12 -11.08
C LEU A 17 11.89 6.35 -11.91
N ARG A 18 12.95 7.01 -12.39
CA ARG A 18 14.01 6.37 -13.17
C ARG A 18 14.82 5.42 -12.30
N GLN A 19 15.18 5.85 -11.09
CA GLN A 19 15.85 5.00 -10.11
C GLN A 19 15.01 3.77 -9.80
N TYR A 20 13.69 3.95 -9.62
CA TYR A 20 12.80 2.81 -9.37
C TYR A 20 12.73 1.86 -10.57
N VAL A 21 12.65 2.37 -11.79
CA VAL A 21 12.67 1.54 -13.01
C VAL A 21 14.00 0.77 -13.16
N GLN A 22 15.13 1.34 -12.73
CA GLN A 22 16.41 0.61 -12.68
C GLN A 22 16.36 -0.54 -11.69
N ILE A 23 15.83 -0.34 -10.49
CA ILE A 23 15.59 -1.38 -9.49
C ILE A 23 14.67 -2.46 -10.04
N MET A 24 13.57 -2.08 -10.69
CA MET A 24 12.67 -3.05 -11.34
C MET A 24 13.40 -3.92 -12.37
N HIS A 25 14.36 -3.35 -13.09
CA HIS A 25 15.21 -4.10 -14.03
C HIS A 25 16.13 -5.08 -13.33
N GLU A 26 16.80 -4.61 -12.28
CA GLU A 26 17.77 -5.39 -11.51
C GLU A 26 17.13 -6.62 -10.84
N TYR A 27 15.91 -6.45 -10.31
CA TYR A 27 15.19 -7.52 -9.60
C TYR A 27 14.14 -8.24 -10.45
N ASN A 28 14.15 -8.07 -11.78
CA ASN A 28 13.17 -8.65 -12.71
C ASN A 28 11.71 -8.38 -12.33
N ILE A 29 11.42 -7.20 -11.78
CA ILE A 29 10.06 -6.79 -11.46
C ILE A 29 9.36 -6.38 -12.76
N GLU A 30 8.38 -7.16 -13.18
CA GLU A 30 7.62 -6.89 -14.39
C GLU A 30 6.73 -5.67 -14.22
N ARG A 31 5.98 -5.62 -13.12
CA ARG A 31 5.04 -4.55 -12.80
C ARG A 31 5.10 -4.18 -11.33
N ALA A 32 4.78 -2.94 -11.03
CA ALA A 32 4.70 -2.45 -9.67
C ALA A 32 3.44 -1.60 -9.46
N VAL A 33 2.97 -1.56 -8.21
CA VAL A 33 1.91 -0.65 -7.79
C VAL A 33 2.54 0.60 -7.21
N ILE A 34 2.18 1.76 -7.76
CA ILE A 34 2.57 3.07 -7.23
C ILE A 34 1.39 3.69 -6.50
N MET A 35 1.63 4.16 -5.29
CA MET A 35 0.59 4.69 -4.40
C MET A 35 0.95 6.10 -3.94
N PRO A 36 -0.03 7.01 -3.78
CA PRO A 36 0.20 8.31 -3.18
C PRO A 36 0.41 8.18 -1.67
N PHE A 37 1.17 9.12 -1.11
CA PHE A 37 1.48 9.15 0.33
C PHE A 37 0.38 9.84 1.16
N ASN A 38 -0.51 10.61 0.54
CA ASN A 38 -1.59 11.37 1.20
C ASN A 38 -1.09 12.38 2.28
N ASP A 39 0.12 12.93 2.13
CA ASP A 39 0.67 13.85 3.12
C ASP A 39 -0.06 15.21 3.07
N PRO A 40 -0.68 15.66 4.18
CA PRO A 40 -1.41 16.92 4.21
C PRO A 40 -0.51 18.15 4.03
N PHE A 41 0.78 18.06 4.34
CA PHE A 41 1.75 19.15 4.09
C PHE A 41 2.10 19.26 2.61
N LEU A 42 2.08 18.14 1.89
CA LEU A 42 2.27 18.10 0.44
C LEU A 42 0.97 18.38 -0.31
N MET A 43 -0.18 18.12 0.30
CA MET A 43 -1.51 18.43 -0.23
C MET A 43 -1.83 19.91 0.02
N SER A 44 -0.97 20.79 -0.51
CA SER A 44 -1.23 22.24 -0.59
C SER A 44 -2.27 22.55 -1.67
N MET A 45 -2.60 23.83 -1.87
CA MET A 45 -3.50 24.25 -2.96
C MET A 45 -3.03 23.76 -4.35
N GLU A 46 -1.73 23.52 -4.53
CA GLU A 46 -1.13 23.05 -5.79
C GLU A 46 -1.21 21.53 -5.92
N PHE A 47 -1.22 20.79 -4.81
CA PHE A 47 -1.29 19.32 -4.77
C PHE A 47 -2.68 18.85 -4.35
N THR A 48 -3.64 18.98 -5.25
CA THR A 48 -4.97 18.40 -5.09
C THR A 48 -4.95 16.92 -5.50
N ALA A 49 -5.93 16.13 -5.04
CA ALA A 49 -6.10 14.75 -5.52
C ALA A 49 -6.11 14.68 -7.05
N HIS A 50 -6.74 15.65 -7.72
CA HIS A 50 -6.74 15.73 -9.18
C HIS A 50 -5.33 15.89 -9.78
N ALA A 51 -4.47 16.73 -9.19
CA ALA A 51 -3.07 16.89 -9.64
C ALA A 51 -2.28 15.59 -9.44
N VAL A 52 -2.47 14.91 -8.30
CA VAL A 52 -1.87 13.60 -8.01
C VAL A 52 -2.31 12.56 -9.03
N HIS A 53 -3.62 12.45 -9.33
CA HIS A 53 -4.15 11.51 -10.32
C HIS A 53 -3.58 11.74 -11.72
N ARG A 54 -3.48 12.99 -12.15
CA ARG A 54 -2.84 13.34 -13.44
C ARG A 54 -1.37 12.94 -13.49
N ASN A 55 -0.64 13.13 -12.40
CA ASN A 55 0.77 12.75 -12.30
C ASN A 55 0.93 11.24 -12.37
N LEU A 56 0.15 10.48 -11.61
CA LEU A 56 0.16 9.02 -11.64
C LEU A 56 -0.18 8.47 -13.04
N ALA A 57 -1.19 9.06 -13.70
CA ALA A 57 -1.51 8.70 -15.08
C ALA A 57 -0.38 9.03 -16.07
N ALA A 58 0.35 10.15 -15.85
CA ALA A 58 1.52 10.48 -16.64
C ALA A 58 2.66 9.47 -16.46
N MET A 59 2.90 9.02 -15.22
CA MET A 59 3.88 7.97 -14.92
C MET A 59 3.52 6.65 -15.62
N LYS A 60 2.26 6.22 -15.61
CA LYS A 60 1.79 5.04 -16.36
C LYS A 60 2.02 5.17 -17.85
N ARG A 61 1.75 6.36 -18.43
CA ARG A 61 1.98 6.61 -19.87
C ARG A 61 3.46 6.63 -20.25
N GLN A 62 4.32 7.12 -19.36
CA GLN A 62 5.77 7.14 -19.59
C GLN A 62 6.38 5.73 -19.65
N TYR A 63 5.80 4.79 -18.90
CA TYR A 63 6.26 3.41 -18.85
C TYR A 63 5.07 2.44 -19.04
N PRO A 64 4.59 2.28 -20.29
CA PRO A 64 3.39 1.49 -20.57
C PRO A 64 3.51 0.05 -20.08
N GLY A 65 2.48 -0.41 -19.35
CA GLY A 65 2.43 -1.77 -18.82
C GLY A 65 3.32 -2.07 -17.62
N ARG A 66 4.08 -1.07 -17.11
CA ARG A 66 4.99 -1.27 -15.97
C ARG A 66 4.36 -0.92 -14.63
N PHE A 67 3.31 -0.10 -14.61
CA PHE A 67 2.72 0.39 -13.37
C PHE A 67 1.20 0.20 -13.33
N TYR A 68 0.74 -0.28 -12.20
CA TYR A 68 -0.57 0.02 -11.66
C TYR A 68 -0.45 1.26 -10.77
N ALA A 69 -1.49 2.09 -10.70
CA ALA A 69 -1.46 3.28 -9.88
C ALA A 69 -2.78 3.44 -9.11
N PHE A 70 -2.68 3.74 -7.82
CA PHE A 70 -3.84 3.91 -6.97
C PHE A 70 -4.16 5.39 -6.78
N ALA A 71 -5.46 5.69 -6.82
CA ALA A 71 -5.97 7.05 -6.64
C ALA A 71 -5.82 7.51 -5.20
N ASP A 72 -5.64 8.81 -5.03
CA ASP A 72 -5.66 9.50 -3.75
C ASP A 72 -7.05 10.02 -3.41
N ILE A 73 -7.27 10.37 -2.14
CA ILE A 73 -8.40 11.18 -1.71
C ILE A 73 -7.90 12.52 -1.15
N ASP A 74 -8.74 13.54 -1.24
CA ASP A 74 -8.50 14.83 -0.60
C ASP A 74 -9.52 15.03 0.52
N ALA A 75 -9.07 14.95 1.77
CA ALA A 75 -9.91 15.05 2.95
C ALA A 75 -10.63 16.41 3.08
N ARG A 76 -10.25 17.42 2.28
CA ARG A 76 -10.90 18.73 2.24
C ARG A 76 -12.16 18.75 1.37
N ASN A 77 -12.31 17.75 0.49
CA ASN A 77 -13.49 17.60 -0.35
C ASN A 77 -14.67 17.05 0.45
N SER A 78 -15.88 17.35 0.01
CA SER A 78 -17.09 16.63 0.44
C SER A 78 -17.06 15.17 -0.07
N GLN A 79 -17.92 14.33 0.49
CA GLN A 79 -18.08 12.94 0.01
C GLN A 79 -18.42 12.88 -1.48
N THR A 80 -19.31 13.75 -1.96
CA THR A 80 -19.72 13.80 -3.37
C THR A 80 -18.54 14.17 -4.27
N GLU A 81 -17.81 15.24 -3.93
CA GLU A 81 -16.62 15.67 -4.68
C GLU A 81 -15.53 14.59 -4.71
N THR A 82 -15.39 13.83 -3.61
CA THR A 82 -14.46 12.72 -3.52
C THR A 82 -14.87 11.59 -4.46
N VAL A 83 -16.13 11.19 -4.47
CA VAL A 83 -16.64 10.15 -5.39
C VAL A 83 -16.48 10.60 -6.84
N ASP A 84 -16.81 11.86 -7.16
CA ASP A 84 -16.62 12.42 -8.50
C ASP A 84 -15.13 12.42 -8.93
N ALA A 85 -14.23 12.74 -8.00
CA ALA A 85 -12.79 12.69 -8.26
C ALA A 85 -12.31 11.25 -8.50
N LEU A 86 -12.83 10.27 -7.73
CA LEU A 86 -12.55 8.85 -7.92
C LEU A 86 -13.13 8.32 -9.24
N CYS A 87 -14.34 8.71 -9.63
CA CYS A 87 -14.88 8.39 -10.95
C CYS A 87 -13.93 8.85 -12.06
N ARG A 88 -13.48 10.11 -12.03
CA ARG A 88 -12.50 10.60 -13.00
C ARG A 88 -11.17 9.85 -12.94
N ALA A 89 -10.69 9.52 -11.74
CA ALA A 89 -9.45 8.78 -11.57
C ALA A 89 -9.48 7.42 -12.28
N ILE A 90 -10.58 6.71 -12.14
CA ILE A 90 -10.75 5.37 -12.72
C ILE A 90 -11.12 5.46 -14.22
N ASP A 91 -12.09 6.28 -14.57
CA ASP A 91 -12.67 6.26 -15.92
C ASP A 91 -11.87 7.08 -16.95
N GLU A 92 -11.26 8.21 -16.52
CA GLU A 92 -10.51 9.08 -17.43
C GLU A 92 -8.99 8.88 -17.32
N TYR A 93 -8.47 8.64 -16.10
CA TYR A 93 -7.03 8.50 -15.87
C TYR A 93 -6.58 7.03 -15.84
N ALA A 94 -7.51 6.08 -15.91
CA ALA A 94 -7.25 4.65 -15.87
C ALA A 94 -6.38 4.23 -14.68
N LEU A 95 -6.67 4.79 -13.48
CA LEU A 95 -6.05 4.33 -12.24
C LEU A 95 -6.72 3.03 -11.79
N ASP A 96 -5.99 2.21 -11.05
CA ASP A 96 -6.32 0.79 -10.88
C ASP A 96 -6.85 0.45 -9.48
N GLY A 97 -6.75 1.38 -8.53
CA GLY A 97 -7.16 1.20 -7.15
C GLY A 97 -7.28 2.52 -6.40
N ILE A 98 -7.51 2.44 -5.09
CA ILE A 98 -7.58 3.59 -4.19
C ILE A 98 -6.62 3.37 -3.02
N LYS A 99 -5.84 4.39 -2.64
CA LYS A 99 -5.01 4.40 -1.43
C LYS A 99 -5.63 5.30 -0.37
N LEU A 100 -5.78 4.78 0.83
CA LEU A 100 -6.18 5.54 2.02
C LEU A 100 -5.04 5.55 3.04
N HIS A 101 -4.76 6.73 3.58
CA HIS A 101 -3.80 6.91 4.66
C HIS A 101 -4.46 7.66 5.82
N PRO A 102 -5.14 6.94 6.74
CA PRO A 102 -5.96 7.56 7.79
C PRO A 102 -5.22 8.57 8.66
N ASN A 103 -3.98 8.28 9.03
CA ASN A 103 -3.18 9.17 9.89
C ASN A 103 -2.82 10.47 9.18
N ASN A 104 -2.48 10.41 7.89
CA ASN A 104 -2.12 11.60 7.12
C ASN A 104 -3.35 12.43 6.74
N SER A 105 -4.45 11.77 6.36
CA SER A 105 -5.69 12.48 6.02
C SER A 105 -6.44 13.03 7.23
N GLY A 106 -6.11 12.56 8.45
CA GLY A 106 -6.86 12.88 9.67
C GLY A 106 -8.25 12.23 9.74
N LEU A 107 -8.57 11.36 8.78
CA LEU A 107 -9.85 10.66 8.70
C LEU A 107 -9.72 9.24 9.22
N ALA A 108 -10.35 8.93 10.35
CA ALA A 108 -10.42 7.55 10.83
C ALA A 108 -10.98 6.63 9.74
N LEU A 109 -10.43 5.42 9.61
CA LEU A 109 -10.79 4.52 8.51
C LEU A 109 -12.28 4.20 8.49
N ASP A 110 -12.90 3.98 9.65
CA ASP A 110 -14.32 3.67 9.81
C ASP A 110 -15.22 4.93 9.85
N SER A 111 -14.70 6.12 9.49
CA SER A 111 -15.46 7.37 9.44
C SER A 111 -16.58 7.35 8.41
N ASP A 112 -17.58 8.19 8.62
CA ASP A 112 -18.68 8.35 7.66
C ASP A 112 -18.19 8.83 6.28
N TYR A 113 -17.12 9.63 6.26
CA TYR A 113 -16.50 10.10 5.03
C TYR A 113 -16.00 8.92 4.17
N ASN A 114 -15.23 8.01 4.76
CA ASN A 114 -14.67 6.85 4.05
C ASN A 114 -15.74 5.83 3.61
N ARG A 115 -16.95 5.89 4.20
CA ARG A 115 -18.06 5.02 3.77
C ARG A 115 -18.41 5.19 2.30
N ALA A 116 -18.41 6.43 1.79
CA ALA A 116 -18.68 6.70 0.38
C ALA A 116 -17.58 6.11 -0.51
N VAL A 117 -16.31 6.18 -0.08
CA VAL A 117 -15.17 5.58 -0.79
C VAL A 117 -15.28 4.06 -0.85
N PHE A 118 -15.58 3.40 0.28
CA PHE A 118 -15.72 1.94 0.32
C PHE A 118 -16.92 1.43 -0.48
N ALA A 119 -18.06 2.13 -0.39
CA ALA A 119 -19.24 1.79 -1.18
C ALA A 119 -18.95 1.90 -2.68
N PHE A 120 -18.29 2.98 -3.11
CA PHE A 120 -17.84 3.17 -4.49
C PHE A 120 -16.89 2.04 -4.93
N ALA A 121 -15.86 1.76 -4.13
CA ALA A 121 -14.86 0.75 -4.45
C ALA A 121 -15.48 -0.65 -4.55
N GLN A 122 -16.35 -1.05 -3.62
CA GLN A 122 -17.04 -2.34 -3.65
C GLN A 122 -17.93 -2.46 -4.88
N GLN A 123 -18.75 -1.43 -5.17
CA GLN A 123 -19.63 -1.43 -6.36
C GLN A 123 -18.85 -1.56 -7.67
N ARG A 124 -17.69 -0.91 -7.76
CA ARG A 124 -16.83 -0.91 -8.95
C ARG A 124 -15.83 -2.07 -8.96
N ARG A 125 -15.79 -2.88 -7.90
CA ARG A 125 -14.82 -3.98 -7.68
C ARG A 125 -13.35 -3.52 -7.74
N ILE A 126 -13.09 -2.30 -7.26
CA ILE A 126 -11.77 -1.66 -7.26
C ILE A 126 -11.07 -1.99 -5.94
N PRO A 127 -9.80 -2.39 -5.94
CA PRO A 127 -9.05 -2.63 -4.71
C PRO A 127 -8.79 -1.33 -3.94
N VAL A 128 -8.85 -1.45 -2.62
CA VAL A 128 -8.50 -0.35 -1.70
C VAL A 128 -7.34 -0.77 -0.83
N ALA A 129 -6.22 -0.06 -0.92
CA ALA A 129 -5.10 -0.22 -0.01
C ALA A 129 -5.21 0.78 1.15
N VAL A 130 -5.14 0.29 2.38
CA VAL A 130 -5.22 1.12 3.58
C VAL A 130 -3.92 1.06 4.35
N HIS A 131 -3.37 2.22 4.70
CA HIS A 131 -2.25 2.28 5.62
C HIS A 131 -2.67 1.78 7.01
N ALA A 132 -1.92 0.86 7.57
CA ALA A 132 -2.23 0.20 8.84
C ALA A 132 -0.97 -0.04 9.68
N TYR A 133 -0.35 1.04 10.12
CA TYR A 133 0.77 1.01 11.06
C TYR A 133 0.42 1.83 12.31
N PRO A 134 -0.52 1.33 13.15
CA PRO A 134 -0.97 2.06 14.33
C PRO A 134 0.11 2.11 15.41
N ASN A 135 0.28 3.28 16.04
CA ASN A 135 1.13 3.50 17.21
C ASN A 135 0.34 3.36 18.52
N ALA A 136 -1.00 3.40 18.44
CA ALA A 136 -1.91 3.26 19.56
C ALA A 136 -3.17 2.48 19.17
N GLU A 137 -3.90 2.01 20.18
CA GLU A 137 -5.10 1.20 19.98
C GLU A 137 -6.24 1.95 19.28
N ASP A 138 -6.30 3.26 19.43
CA ASP A 138 -7.34 4.15 18.91
C ASP A 138 -6.90 4.99 17.71
N ASP A 139 -5.71 4.73 17.17
CA ASP A 139 -5.22 5.41 15.97
C ASP A 139 -6.27 5.42 14.83
N PRO A 140 -6.29 6.47 14.00
CA PRO A 140 -7.14 6.50 12.81
C PRO A 140 -7.00 5.26 11.90
N CYS A 141 -5.80 4.65 11.85
CA CYS A 141 -5.49 3.44 11.08
C CYS A 141 -5.50 2.13 11.91
N ALA A 142 -5.99 2.15 13.16
CA ALA A 142 -6.01 0.96 14.02
C ALA A 142 -6.76 -0.22 13.38
N VAL A 143 -6.24 -1.43 13.55
CA VAL A 143 -6.77 -2.63 12.89
C VAL A 143 -8.24 -2.91 13.28
N LYS A 144 -8.68 -2.59 14.49
CA LYS A 144 -10.10 -2.70 14.88
C LYS A 144 -11.06 -1.92 13.95
N ARG A 145 -10.59 -0.83 13.32
CA ARG A 145 -11.38 -0.06 12.35
C ARG A 145 -11.41 -0.75 10.99
N ILE A 146 -10.33 -1.46 10.65
CA ILE A 146 -10.25 -2.31 9.46
C ILE A 146 -11.23 -3.47 9.58
N VAL A 147 -11.27 -4.14 10.75
CA VAL A 147 -12.24 -5.21 11.05
C VAL A 147 -13.67 -4.72 10.81
N LYS A 148 -14.07 -3.61 11.41
CA LYS A 148 -15.41 -3.01 11.21
C LYS A 148 -15.70 -2.68 9.76
N THR A 149 -14.68 -2.22 9.02
CA THR A 149 -14.83 -1.90 7.60
C THR A 149 -15.04 -3.16 6.77
N ALA A 150 -14.24 -4.21 7.00
CA ALA A 150 -14.36 -5.48 6.31
C ALA A 150 -15.72 -6.18 6.60
N GLU A 151 -16.19 -6.13 7.84
CA GLU A 151 -17.52 -6.65 8.21
C GLU A 151 -18.65 -5.91 7.48
N ARG A 152 -18.51 -4.60 7.30
CA ARG A 152 -19.52 -3.78 6.62
C ARG A 152 -19.50 -3.91 5.10
N TYR A 153 -18.33 -4.16 4.53
CA TYR A 153 -18.10 -4.27 3.08
C TYR A 153 -17.41 -5.61 2.76
N PRO A 154 -18.13 -6.74 2.88
CA PRO A 154 -17.52 -8.08 2.77
C PRO A 154 -17.01 -8.43 1.36
N GLU A 155 -17.45 -7.73 0.33
CA GLU A 155 -17.00 -7.93 -1.05
C GLU A 155 -15.89 -6.94 -1.46
N LEU A 156 -15.44 -6.08 -0.52
CA LEU A 156 -14.40 -5.12 -0.80
C LEU A 156 -13.05 -5.83 -1.00
N LYS A 157 -12.39 -5.58 -2.12
CA LYS A 157 -11.01 -6.00 -2.34
C LYS A 157 -10.06 -5.17 -1.47
N LEU A 158 -9.87 -5.58 -0.22
CA LEU A 158 -9.10 -4.83 0.78
C LEU A 158 -7.66 -5.31 0.83
N ILE A 159 -6.72 -4.37 0.75
CA ILE A 159 -5.29 -4.56 0.99
C ILE A 159 -4.93 -3.81 2.27
N VAL A 160 -4.42 -4.51 3.27
CA VAL A 160 -3.96 -3.92 4.53
C VAL A 160 -2.45 -3.77 4.46
N SER A 161 -1.98 -2.53 4.25
CA SER A 161 -0.54 -2.25 4.19
C SER A 161 0.11 -2.49 5.54
N HIS A 162 1.39 -2.91 5.49
CA HIS A 162 2.19 -3.19 6.68
C HIS A 162 1.59 -4.28 7.58
N MET A 163 0.73 -5.16 7.01
CA MET A 163 0.08 -6.27 7.74
C MET A 163 -0.64 -5.85 9.04
N GLY A 164 -1.02 -4.57 9.20
CA GLY A 164 -1.59 -4.06 10.45
C GLY A 164 -0.56 -3.93 11.58
N ALA A 165 0.71 -3.89 11.25
CA ALA A 165 1.85 -3.88 12.18
C ALA A 165 1.71 -4.94 13.28
N PHE A 166 1.91 -4.59 14.54
CA PHE A 166 1.83 -5.52 15.66
C PHE A 166 0.39 -5.84 16.15
N GLN A 167 -0.64 -5.43 15.38
CA GLN A 167 -2.05 -5.82 15.58
C GLN A 167 -2.52 -6.86 14.55
N TRP A 168 -1.59 -7.52 13.85
CA TRP A 168 -1.82 -8.43 12.72
C TRP A 168 -2.78 -9.59 13.03
N GLU A 169 -2.80 -10.09 14.27
CA GLU A 169 -3.66 -11.21 14.69
C GLU A 169 -5.15 -10.93 14.44
N LEU A 170 -5.56 -9.66 14.57
CA LEU A 170 -6.94 -9.25 14.32
C LEU A 170 -7.35 -9.37 12.85
N LEU A 171 -6.38 -9.45 11.93
CA LEU A 171 -6.64 -9.60 10.49
C LEU A 171 -6.80 -11.06 10.05
N LEU A 172 -6.39 -12.03 10.86
CA LEU A 172 -6.44 -13.45 10.49
C LEU A 172 -7.83 -13.94 10.07
N PRO A 173 -8.94 -13.54 10.76
CA PRO A 173 -10.28 -13.97 10.39
C PRO A 173 -10.82 -13.28 9.11
N LEU A 174 -10.19 -12.23 8.62
CA LEU A 174 -10.72 -11.42 7.53
C LEU A 174 -10.31 -11.96 6.16
N ALA A 175 -11.19 -11.83 5.18
CA ALA A 175 -10.88 -12.09 3.78
C ALA A 175 -10.21 -10.86 3.12
N CYS A 176 -9.00 -10.49 3.57
CA CYS A 176 -8.24 -9.38 3.02
C CYS A 176 -6.84 -9.83 2.59
N TYR A 177 -6.25 -9.09 1.66
CA TYR A 177 -4.82 -9.18 1.39
C TYR A 177 -4.04 -8.34 2.40
N VAL A 178 -2.81 -8.74 2.68
CA VAL A 178 -1.87 -7.98 3.51
C VAL A 178 -0.54 -7.83 2.78
N ASP A 179 0.08 -6.66 2.87
CA ASP A 179 1.37 -6.44 2.23
C ASP A 179 2.52 -6.37 3.24
N LEU A 180 3.71 -6.79 2.79
CA LEU A 180 4.90 -6.90 3.61
C LEU A 180 5.65 -5.57 3.79
N SER A 181 5.15 -4.50 3.20
CA SER A 181 5.84 -3.21 3.14
C SER A 181 6.17 -2.66 4.53
N ALA A 182 7.35 -2.09 4.67
CA ALA A 182 7.91 -1.49 5.89
C ALA A 182 7.97 -2.39 7.14
N ILE A 183 7.15 -3.45 7.24
CA ILE A 183 6.99 -4.26 8.46
C ILE A 183 7.86 -5.53 8.49
N LEU A 184 8.24 -6.08 7.34
CA LEU A 184 8.96 -7.35 7.29
C LEU A 184 10.29 -7.34 8.08
N PRO A 185 11.14 -6.30 7.97
CA PRO A 185 12.35 -6.20 8.80
C PRO A 185 12.04 -6.05 10.30
N ASP A 186 10.94 -5.38 10.65
CA ASP A 186 10.54 -5.19 12.05
C ASP A 186 10.05 -6.50 12.67
N TYR A 187 9.33 -7.33 11.93
CA TYR A 187 8.98 -8.68 12.39
C TYR A 187 10.20 -9.58 12.59
N VAL A 188 11.17 -9.53 11.67
CA VAL A 188 12.41 -10.31 11.84
C VAL A 188 13.18 -9.84 13.08
N ARG A 189 13.20 -8.54 13.35
CA ARG A 189 13.81 -8.00 14.58
C ARG A 189 13.08 -8.45 15.83
N ALA A 190 11.75 -8.51 15.81
CA ALA A 190 10.92 -8.85 16.96
C ALA A 190 10.82 -10.36 17.21
N TYR A 191 10.71 -11.17 16.15
CA TYR A 191 10.36 -12.58 16.24
C TYR A 191 11.44 -13.53 15.67
N GLY A 192 12.50 -13.00 15.06
CA GLY A 192 13.46 -13.77 14.28
C GLY A 192 12.86 -14.31 12.97
N ILE A 193 13.68 -14.96 12.16
CA ILE A 193 13.24 -15.55 10.87
C ILE A 193 12.16 -16.61 11.09
N ALA A 194 12.35 -17.52 12.04
CA ALA A 194 11.41 -18.61 12.29
C ALA A 194 10.03 -18.08 12.75
N GLY A 195 9.98 -17.19 13.73
CA GLY A 195 8.73 -16.63 14.20
C GLY A 195 8.03 -15.75 13.16
N THR A 196 8.78 -15.03 12.35
CA THR A 196 8.22 -14.27 11.22
C THR A 196 7.63 -15.22 10.17
N ARG A 197 8.31 -16.33 9.86
CA ARG A 197 7.78 -17.37 8.96
C ARG A 197 6.45 -17.93 9.46
N GLU A 198 6.37 -18.31 10.75
CA GLU A 198 5.14 -18.81 11.36
C GLU A 198 3.99 -17.80 11.25
N LEU A 199 4.28 -16.50 11.47
CA LEU A 199 3.32 -15.42 11.30
C LEU A 199 2.82 -15.33 9.86
N LEU A 200 3.71 -15.34 8.87
CA LEU A 200 3.33 -15.30 7.46
C LEU A 200 2.53 -16.55 7.05
N GLN A 201 2.90 -17.72 7.56
CA GLN A 201 2.16 -18.96 7.34
C GLN A 201 0.75 -18.93 7.95
N ALA A 202 0.54 -18.23 9.08
CA ALA A 202 -0.79 -18.06 9.66
C ALA A 202 -1.76 -17.29 8.74
N PHE A 203 -1.25 -16.35 7.93
CA PHE A 203 -2.04 -15.70 6.86
C PHE A 203 -2.25 -16.62 5.67
N GLY A 204 -1.29 -17.48 5.38
CA GLY A 204 -1.22 -18.28 4.16
C GLY A 204 -0.74 -17.48 2.94
N ALA A 205 0.05 -18.14 2.09
CA ALA A 205 0.70 -17.51 0.93
C ALA A 205 -0.29 -16.82 -0.03
N GLY A 206 -1.52 -17.30 -0.13
CA GLY A 206 -2.56 -16.71 -1.00
C GLY A 206 -3.08 -15.33 -0.59
N ARG A 207 -2.69 -14.81 0.58
CA ARG A 207 -3.10 -13.49 1.08
C ARG A 207 -1.95 -12.49 1.18
N LEU A 208 -0.71 -12.93 0.98
CA LEU A 208 0.48 -12.12 1.13
C LEU A 208 0.83 -11.42 -0.18
N LEU A 209 1.14 -10.13 -0.12
CA LEU A 209 1.62 -9.33 -1.24
C LEU A 209 3.05 -8.87 -0.97
N PHE A 210 3.96 -9.18 -1.89
CA PHE A 210 5.30 -8.60 -1.84
C PHE A 210 5.22 -7.09 -2.04
N ALA A 211 5.73 -6.34 -1.08
CA ALA A 211 5.81 -4.89 -1.11
C ALA A 211 6.93 -4.42 -0.18
N THR A 212 7.51 -3.28 -0.46
CA THR A 212 8.68 -2.74 0.26
C THR A 212 8.45 -1.37 0.86
N ASP A 213 7.39 -0.65 0.43
CA ASP A 213 7.17 0.77 0.74
C ASP A 213 8.28 1.68 0.20
N PHE A 214 8.95 1.24 -0.90
CA PHE A 214 10.01 2.02 -1.52
C PHE A 214 9.52 3.46 -1.83
N PRO A 215 10.27 4.50 -1.50
CA PRO A 215 11.64 4.55 -0.98
C PRO A 215 11.74 4.67 0.56
N ASP A 216 10.65 4.51 1.31
CA ASP A 216 10.67 4.53 2.78
C ASP A 216 11.33 3.25 3.31
N SER A 217 12.56 3.38 3.69
CA SER A 217 13.39 2.25 4.11
C SER A 217 13.66 2.23 5.60
N ARG A 218 13.27 3.28 6.31
CA ARG A 218 13.50 3.50 7.74
C ARG A 218 14.94 3.33 8.24
N GLN A 219 15.89 2.90 7.44
CA GLN A 219 17.32 2.79 7.76
C GLN A 219 18.13 2.18 6.62
N LEU A 220 17.47 1.72 5.56
CA LEU A 220 18.13 1.16 4.38
C LEU A 220 18.23 2.19 3.27
N ARG A 221 19.25 2.13 2.47
CA ARG A 221 19.29 2.91 1.24
C ARG A 221 18.28 2.36 0.23
N PRO A 222 17.69 3.20 -0.62
CA PRO A 222 16.72 2.74 -1.62
C PRO A 222 17.20 1.53 -2.43
N GLU A 223 18.47 1.51 -2.82
CA GLU A 223 19.11 0.41 -3.54
C GLU A 223 19.28 -0.89 -2.71
N GLU A 224 19.22 -0.81 -1.39
CA GLU A 224 19.40 -1.95 -0.48
C GLU A 224 18.06 -2.62 -0.10
N ILE A 225 16.92 -1.90 -0.24
CA ILE A 225 15.61 -2.36 0.25
C ILE A 225 15.23 -3.71 -0.35
N TYR A 226 15.27 -3.85 -1.67
CA TYR A 226 14.87 -5.07 -2.35
C TYR A 226 15.78 -6.25 -1.99
N ASN A 227 17.09 -6.01 -1.91
CA ASN A 227 18.04 -7.04 -1.49
C ASN A 227 17.77 -7.54 -0.07
N ALA A 228 17.47 -6.62 0.86
CA ALA A 228 17.15 -6.98 2.23
C ALA A 228 15.87 -7.82 2.31
N TYR A 229 14.80 -7.42 1.60
CA TYR A 229 13.55 -8.17 1.57
C TYR A 229 13.69 -9.55 0.94
N CYS A 230 14.36 -9.64 -0.21
CA CYS A 230 14.63 -10.93 -0.86
C CYS A 230 15.50 -11.83 0.03
N SER A 231 16.52 -11.28 0.70
CA SER A 231 17.36 -12.02 1.62
C SER A 231 16.59 -12.58 2.83
N ILE A 232 15.65 -11.80 3.37
CA ILE A 232 14.78 -12.25 4.46
C ILE A 232 13.86 -13.38 3.98
N LEU A 233 13.17 -13.20 2.86
CA LEU A 233 12.20 -14.18 2.36
C LEU A 233 12.88 -15.48 1.93
N ASN A 234 14.08 -15.42 1.35
CA ASN A 234 14.85 -16.60 0.96
C ASN A 234 15.26 -17.49 2.15
N GLN A 235 15.36 -16.92 3.35
CA GLN A 235 15.65 -17.69 4.56
C GLN A 235 14.42 -18.39 5.14
N MET A 236 13.21 -18.10 4.64
CA MET A 236 11.95 -18.63 5.17
C MET A 236 11.53 -19.95 4.50
N GLU A 237 12.30 -20.43 3.52
CA GLU A 237 12.07 -21.72 2.85
C GLU A 237 10.63 -21.95 2.38
N PHE A 238 10.03 -20.94 1.75
CA PHE A 238 8.74 -21.10 1.07
C PHE A 238 8.90 -22.09 -0.09
N THR A 239 7.84 -22.85 -0.36
CA THR A 239 7.78 -23.64 -1.59
C THR A 239 7.74 -22.71 -2.81
N GLU A 240 8.10 -23.22 -3.99
CA GLU A 240 8.05 -22.44 -5.23
C GLU A 240 6.66 -21.85 -5.49
N GLU A 241 5.60 -22.63 -5.26
CA GLU A 241 4.21 -22.16 -5.39
C GLU A 241 3.88 -21.02 -4.42
N GLU A 242 4.30 -21.11 -3.16
CA GLU A 242 4.10 -20.05 -2.17
C GLU A 242 4.89 -18.80 -2.52
N ALA A 243 6.15 -18.95 -2.91
CA ALA A 243 7.00 -17.84 -3.32
C ALA A 243 6.43 -17.12 -4.56
N GLU A 244 5.92 -17.86 -5.54
CA GLU A 244 5.26 -17.32 -6.72
C GLU A 244 4.01 -16.51 -6.35
N LYS A 245 3.14 -17.06 -5.50
CA LYS A 245 1.96 -16.35 -5.00
C LYS A 245 2.31 -15.04 -4.32
N ILE A 246 3.28 -15.08 -3.40
CA ILE A 246 3.71 -13.89 -2.63
C ILE A 246 4.34 -12.84 -3.56
N ALA A 247 5.23 -13.27 -4.45
CA ALA A 247 6.01 -12.36 -5.29
C ALA A 247 5.15 -11.60 -6.31
N TYR A 248 4.18 -12.26 -6.95
CA TYR A 248 3.38 -11.65 -8.01
C TYR A 248 1.99 -12.26 -8.24
N GLY A 249 1.78 -13.55 -7.95
CA GLY A 249 0.55 -14.26 -8.29
C GLY A 249 -0.70 -13.60 -7.69
N ASN A 250 -0.67 -13.30 -6.39
CA ASN A 250 -1.78 -12.65 -5.70
C ASN A 250 -2.04 -11.22 -6.23
N ALA A 251 -1.00 -10.45 -6.48
CA ALA A 251 -1.13 -9.11 -7.03
C ALA A 251 -1.73 -9.15 -8.45
N LYS A 252 -1.32 -10.11 -9.26
CA LYS A 252 -1.86 -10.32 -10.60
C LYS A 252 -3.34 -10.72 -10.58
N GLU A 253 -3.75 -11.61 -9.66
CA GLU A 253 -5.16 -11.99 -9.48
C GLU A 253 -6.01 -10.81 -9.03
N LEU A 254 -5.48 -10.00 -8.11
CA LEU A 254 -6.18 -8.86 -7.53
C LEU A 254 -6.40 -7.72 -8.53
N LEU A 255 -5.41 -7.45 -9.38
CA LEU A 255 -5.36 -6.30 -10.28
C LEU A 255 -5.75 -6.61 -11.74
N GLY A 256 -5.76 -7.86 -12.11
CA GLY A 256 -6.19 -8.34 -13.44
C GLY A 256 -5.05 -8.52 -14.42
#